data_d0c836f2f4c3717f5f5930c26845d17d
#
_entry.id   d0c836f2f4c3717f5f5930c26845d17d
#
_cell.length_a   1.000
_cell.length_b   1.000
_cell.length_c   1.000
_cell.angle_alpha   90.00
_cell.angle_beta   90.00
_cell.angle_gamma   90.00
#
_symmetry.space_group_name_H-M   'P 1'
#
loop_
_entity.id
_entity.type
_entity.pdbx_description
1 polymer ?
#
loop_
_entity_poly.entity_id
_entity_poly.type
_entity_poly.pdbx_seq_one_letter_code
_entity_poly.pdbx_strand_id
1 'polypeptide(L)'
;MARTIEITDFAAPELDVYARATENQLVNRADPANALFIAESPLVIGRALDAGCQPVSFLMEPQHISGKGAEILARCDADIPVYTAPLEVLTQLTGFHLTRGMLCAMRRPALPSVAEVCAGTRRIAVLENVMNPTNVGAIFRCAAALGMDAVLLTQQGSDPLYRRASRVSMGNVFLVPWTYLPEEGDWTGTLREMGFVTAAMALRQDSLRLDDPRLLGAEKLAVVLGTEGDGLADGTIAQCDYTVMIPMTHGVDSLNVAAASAVAFYQLGLQCRDK
;
A
#
# COMPACT_ATOMS: atom_id res chain seq x y z
N MET A 1 -18.89 25.47 8.45
CA MET A 1 -19.63 24.48 7.64
C MET A 1 -18.78 24.16 6.43
N ALA A 2 -18.72 22.94 5.97
CA ALA A 2 -17.94 22.56 4.79
C ALA A 2 -18.45 23.33 3.55
N ARG A 3 -17.54 23.75 2.69
CA ARG A 3 -17.85 24.45 1.42
C ARG A 3 -18.41 23.44 0.41
N THR A 4 -19.74 23.28 0.41
CA THR A 4 -20.43 22.35 -0.49
C THR A 4 -20.67 22.98 -1.86
N ILE A 5 -20.36 22.23 -2.92
CA ILE A 5 -20.50 22.62 -4.33
C ILE A 5 -21.27 21.52 -5.04
N GLU A 6 -22.45 21.83 -5.56
CA GLU A 6 -23.21 20.91 -6.40
C GLU A 6 -22.59 20.81 -7.79
N ILE A 7 -22.42 19.59 -8.29
CA ILE A 7 -21.86 19.33 -9.62
C ILE A 7 -22.95 19.58 -10.67
N THR A 8 -22.76 20.60 -11.48
CA THR A 8 -23.64 20.95 -12.61
C THR A 8 -22.95 20.80 -13.96
N ASP A 9 -21.62 20.81 -13.98
CA ASP A 9 -20.78 20.62 -15.16
C ASP A 9 -19.74 19.51 -14.93
N PHE A 10 -19.84 18.41 -15.70
CA PHE A 10 -18.88 17.32 -15.65
C PHE A 10 -17.53 17.65 -16.27
N ALA A 11 -17.45 18.68 -17.11
CA ALA A 11 -16.22 19.13 -17.74
C ALA A 11 -15.39 20.05 -16.85
N ALA A 12 -15.88 20.44 -15.68
CA ALA A 12 -15.18 21.30 -14.75
C ALA A 12 -13.78 20.72 -14.40
N PRO A 13 -12.70 21.52 -14.59
CA PRO A 13 -11.33 21.02 -14.40
C PRO A 13 -11.02 20.52 -12.99
N GLU A 14 -11.67 21.05 -11.98
CA GLU A 14 -11.52 20.65 -10.58
C GLU A 14 -12.03 19.24 -10.30
N LEU A 15 -12.82 18.65 -11.21
CA LEU A 15 -13.28 17.26 -11.14
C LEU A 15 -12.34 16.27 -11.84
N ASP A 16 -11.31 16.75 -12.56
CA ASP A 16 -10.39 15.91 -13.31
C ASP A 16 -9.72 14.85 -12.43
N VAL A 17 -9.38 15.21 -11.22
CA VAL A 17 -8.77 14.31 -10.23
C VAL A 17 -9.61 13.06 -9.96
N TYR A 18 -10.94 13.15 -10.09
CA TYR A 18 -11.86 12.03 -9.87
C TYR A 18 -12.32 11.34 -11.15
N ALA A 19 -12.35 12.09 -12.26
CA ALA A 19 -13.03 11.67 -13.50
C ALA A 19 -12.06 11.24 -14.61
N ARG A 20 -10.95 11.96 -14.75
CA ARG A 20 -10.09 11.87 -15.95
C ARG A 20 -8.64 11.52 -15.65
N ALA A 21 -8.14 11.87 -14.47
CA ALA A 21 -6.76 11.58 -14.10
C ALA A 21 -6.57 10.08 -13.85
N THR A 22 -5.57 9.50 -14.51
CA THR A 22 -5.11 8.15 -14.20
C THR A 22 -4.28 8.12 -12.91
N GLU A 23 -4.16 6.97 -12.27
CA GLU A 23 -3.33 6.80 -11.08
C GLU A 23 -1.88 7.29 -11.30
N ASN A 24 -1.31 7.01 -12.47
CA ASN A 24 0.05 7.48 -12.81
C ASN A 24 0.14 9.01 -12.98
N GLN A 25 -0.90 9.64 -13.50
CA GLN A 25 -0.96 11.11 -13.57
C GLN A 25 -1.10 11.73 -12.17
N LEU A 26 -1.84 11.08 -11.27
CA LEU A 26 -1.95 11.53 -9.87
C LEU A 26 -0.63 11.40 -9.11
N VAL A 27 0.14 10.32 -9.33
CA VAL A 27 1.49 10.15 -8.75
C VAL A 27 2.43 11.28 -9.14
N ASN A 28 2.27 11.83 -10.35
CA ASN A 28 2.98 13.02 -10.84
C ASN A 28 4.49 13.03 -10.51
N ARG A 29 5.20 11.99 -10.95
CA ARG A 29 6.64 11.84 -10.64
C ARG A 29 7.50 13.00 -11.12
N ALA A 30 7.04 13.74 -12.15
CA ALA A 30 7.74 14.92 -12.68
C ALA A 30 7.62 16.13 -11.74
N ASP A 31 6.54 16.23 -10.96
CA ASP A 31 6.29 17.31 -10.00
C ASP A 31 5.68 16.73 -8.71
N PRO A 32 6.52 16.10 -7.85
CA PRO A 32 6.06 15.45 -6.63
C PRO A 32 5.37 16.38 -5.63
N ALA A 33 5.66 17.67 -5.68
CA ALA A 33 5.02 18.68 -4.80
C ALA A 33 3.51 18.82 -5.08
N ASN A 34 3.09 18.54 -6.32
CA ASN A 34 1.70 18.55 -6.75
C ASN A 34 1.09 17.15 -6.90
N ALA A 35 1.81 16.11 -6.47
CA ALA A 35 1.33 14.74 -6.52
C ALA A 35 0.13 14.51 -5.59
N LEU A 36 -0.85 13.74 -6.08
CA LEU A 36 -2.08 13.44 -5.39
C LEU A 36 -2.32 11.93 -5.30
N PHE A 37 -3.29 11.54 -4.48
CA PHE A 37 -3.89 10.23 -4.48
C PHE A 37 -5.36 10.32 -4.07
N ILE A 38 -6.14 9.30 -4.39
CA ILE A 38 -7.55 9.22 -4.02
C ILE A 38 -7.73 8.23 -2.87
N ALA A 39 -8.17 8.73 -1.72
CA ALA A 39 -8.62 7.92 -0.60
C ALA A 39 -10.13 7.63 -0.73
N GLU A 40 -10.53 6.35 -0.64
CA GLU A 40 -11.92 5.91 -0.75
C GLU A 40 -12.44 5.35 0.57
N SER A 41 -13.49 5.90 1.09
CA SER A 41 -14.21 5.58 2.32
C SER A 41 -13.79 6.40 3.56
N PRO A 42 -14.71 6.64 4.51
CA PRO A 42 -14.39 7.35 5.76
C PRO A 42 -13.22 6.74 6.53
N LEU A 43 -13.13 5.40 6.58
CA LEU A 43 -12.06 4.71 7.29
C LEU A 43 -10.68 4.98 6.67
N VAL A 44 -10.56 4.86 5.34
CA VAL A 44 -9.28 5.09 4.63
C VAL A 44 -8.87 6.55 4.74
N ILE A 45 -9.82 7.47 4.54
CA ILE A 45 -9.60 8.92 4.67
C ILE A 45 -9.17 9.27 6.10
N GLY A 46 -9.88 8.72 7.11
CA GLY A 46 -9.52 8.93 8.51
C GLY A 46 -8.10 8.52 8.84
N ARG A 47 -7.66 7.33 8.37
CA ARG A 47 -6.28 6.85 8.54
C ARG A 47 -5.25 7.69 7.80
N ALA A 48 -5.60 8.19 6.61
CA ALA A 48 -4.73 9.12 5.88
C ALA A 48 -4.57 10.46 6.64
N LEU A 49 -5.65 10.99 7.20
CA LEU A 49 -5.60 12.19 8.06
C LEU A 49 -4.78 11.95 9.32
N ASP A 50 -4.92 10.78 9.96
CA ASP A 50 -4.12 10.39 11.14
C ASP A 50 -2.62 10.32 10.80
N ALA A 51 -2.28 9.94 9.57
CA ALA A 51 -0.91 9.94 9.04
C ALA A 51 -0.43 11.31 8.55
N GLY A 52 -1.23 12.38 8.72
CA GLY A 52 -0.86 13.74 8.36
C GLY A 52 -1.06 14.11 6.88
N CYS A 53 -1.73 13.25 6.08
CA CYS A 53 -2.05 13.58 4.70
C CYS A 53 -3.05 14.73 4.62
N GLN A 54 -2.82 15.66 3.69
CA GLN A 54 -3.62 16.86 3.56
C GLN A 54 -4.72 16.67 2.50
N PRO A 55 -6.01 16.85 2.84
CA PRO A 55 -7.11 16.81 1.89
C PRO A 55 -7.10 18.06 0.99
N VAL A 56 -7.43 17.85 -0.28
CA VAL A 56 -7.54 18.90 -1.31
C VAL A 56 -8.99 19.15 -1.68
N SER A 57 -9.77 18.07 -1.82
CA SER A 57 -11.21 18.14 -2.09
C SER A 57 -11.88 16.82 -1.72
N PHE A 58 -13.20 16.86 -1.61
CA PHE A 58 -14.03 15.67 -1.39
C PHE A 58 -15.06 15.52 -2.51
N LEU A 59 -15.48 14.26 -2.74
CA LEU A 59 -16.55 13.90 -3.65
C LEU A 59 -17.48 12.89 -2.97
N MET A 60 -18.77 13.23 -2.82
CA MET A 60 -19.74 12.37 -2.14
C MET A 60 -21.19 12.75 -2.46
N GLU A 61 -22.12 11.87 -2.11
CA GLU A 61 -23.54 12.24 -2.12
C GLU A 61 -23.86 13.21 -0.98
N PRO A 62 -24.86 14.11 -1.16
CA PRO A 62 -25.27 15.08 -0.13
C PRO A 62 -25.60 14.45 1.24
N GLN A 63 -26.21 13.25 1.25
CA GLN A 63 -26.58 12.53 2.47
C GLN A 63 -25.38 12.15 3.36
N HIS A 64 -24.18 12.05 2.80
CA HIS A 64 -22.98 11.70 3.56
C HIS A 64 -22.35 12.88 4.28
N ILE A 65 -22.69 14.13 3.93
CA ILE A 65 -22.17 15.35 4.59
C ILE A 65 -22.55 15.37 6.07
N SER A 66 -23.81 15.06 6.39
CA SER A 66 -24.31 14.97 7.77
C SER A 66 -24.32 13.55 8.32
N GLY A 67 -23.97 12.56 7.51
CA GLY A 67 -23.90 11.15 7.85
C GLY A 67 -22.48 10.65 8.10
N LYS A 68 -22.08 9.63 7.35
CA LYS A 68 -20.78 8.96 7.49
C LYS A 68 -19.54 9.83 7.25
N GLY A 69 -19.71 10.94 6.51
CA GLY A 69 -18.65 11.91 6.23
C GLY A 69 -18.52 13.02 7.28
N ALA A 70 -19.51 13.21 8.15
CA ALA A 70 -19.55 14.34 9.07
C ALA A 70 -18.31 14.42 9.98
N GLU A 71 -17.89 13.29 10.56
CA GLU A 71 -16.74 13.23 11.45
C GLU A 71 -15.43 13.54 10.69
N ILE A 72 -15.31 13.06 9.45
CA ILE A 72 -14.15 13.33 8.59
C ILE A 72 -14.10 14.81 8.23
N LEU A 73 -15.22 15.39 7.77
CA LEU A 73 -15.29 16.81 7.40
C LEU A 73 -15.01 17.74 8.59
N ALA A 74 -15.45 17.36 9.79
CA ALA A 74 -15.19 18.13 11.00
C ALA A 74 -13.68 18.22 11.38
N ARG A 75 -12.85 17.31 10.84
CA ARG A 75 -11.38 17.30 11.04
C ARG A 75 -10.62 18.13 10.01
N CYS A 76 -11.32 18.66 9.01
CA CYS A 76 -10.72 19.34 7.86
C CYS A 76 -11.09 20.83 7.84
N ASP A 77 -10.28 21.64 7.15
CA ASP A 77 -10.59 23.04 6.96
C ASP A 77 -11.93 23.22 6.23
N ALA A 78 -12.71 24.19 6.70
CA ALA A 78 -14.04 24.49 6.14
C ALA A 78 -13.99 24.98 4.68
N ASP A 79 -12.86 25.51 4.23
CA ASP A 79 -12.67 26.02 2.87
C ASP A 79 -12.39 24.93 1.84
N ILE A 80 -12.10 23.69 2.29
CA ILE A 80 -11.89 22.56 1.38
C ILE A 80 -13.20 22.22 0.65
N PRO A 81 -13.21 22.22 -0.70
CA PRO A 81 -14.42 21.99 -1.47
C PRO A 81 -14.93 20.55 -1.30
N VAL A 82 -16.24 20.44 -1.11
CA VAL A 82 -16.99 19.20 -1.07
C VAL A 82 -17.93 19.16 -2.27
N TYR A 83 -17.51 18.46 -3.32
CA TYR A 83 -18.31 18.27 -4.52
C TYR A 83 -19.40 17.25 -4.27
N THR A 84 -20.62 17.57 -4.66
CA THR A 84 -21.79 16.70 -4.41
C THR A 84 -22.64 16.52 -5.64
N ALA A 85 -23.18 15.31 -5.77
CA ALA A 85 -24.23 14.97 -6.74
C ALA A 85 -24.92 13.66 -6.30
N PRO A 86 -26.08 13.32 -6.89
CA PRO A 86 -26.69 12.00 -6.74
C PRO A 86 -25.76 10.87 -7.17
N LEU A 87 -25.91 9.68 -6.57
CA LEU A 87 -25.03 8.53 -6.82
C LEU A 87 -24.89 8.16 -8.31
N GLU A 88 -25.98 8.27 -9.06
CA GLU A 88 -25.97 7.99 -10.50
C GLU A 88 -25.02 8.93 -11.26
N VAL A 89 -25.06 10.21 -10.92
CA VAL A 89 -24.20 11.26 -11.47
C VAL A 89 -22.74 11.01 -11.08
N LEU A 90 -22.48 10.70 -9.82
CA LEU A 90 -21.13 10.36 -9.33
C LEU A 90 -20.58 9.10 -10.00
N THR A 91 -21.44 8.10 -10.25
CA THR A 91 -21.07 6.87 -10.96
C THR A 91 -20.67 7.14 -12.41
N GLN A 92 -21.42 8.03 -13.10
CA GLN A 92 -21.07 8.46 -14.46
C GLN A 92 -19.74 9.24 -14.49
N LEU A 93 -19.54 10.14 -13.52
CA LEU A 93 -18.34 10.96 -13.41
C LEU A 93 -17.09 10.12 -13.19
N THR A 94 -17.14 9.19 -12.24
CA THR A 94 -15.97 8.41 -11.81
C THR A 94 -15.75 7.12 -12.61
N GLY A 95 -16.76 6.67 -13.37
CA GLY A 95 -16.71 5.40 -14.08
C GLY A 95 -16.88 4.16 -13.20
N PHE A 96 -17.19 4.32 -11.91
CA PHE A 96 -17.47 3.21 -10.98
C PHE A 96 -18.48 3.62 -9.90
N HIS A 97 -19.16 2.62 -9.33
CA HIS A 97 -20.16 2.85 -8.29
C HIS A 97 -19.50 3.15 -6.92
N LEU A 98 -19.80 4.31 -6.33
CA LEU A 98 -19.29 4.74 -5.03
C LEU A 98 -19.98 3.97 -3.87
N THR A 99 -19.62 2.72 -3.67
CA THR A 99 -20.25 1.86 -2.64
C THR A 99 -19.90 2.24 -1.21
N ARG A 100 -18.84 3.04 -1.00
CA ARG A 100 -18.29 3.36 0.33
C ARG A 100 -18.53 4.81 0.76
N GLY A 101 -19.31 5.55 0.00
CA GLY A 101 -19.92 6.82 0.40
C GLY A 101 -19.13 8.06 0.09
N MET A 102 -17.78 8.05 0.06
CA MET A 102 -16.99 9.25 -0.22
C MET A 102 -15.61 8.94 -0.78
N LEU A 103 -15.13 9.88 -1.61
CA LEU A 103 -13.73 9.99 -2.05
C LEU A 103 -13.13 11.27 -1.51
N CYS A 104 -11.83 11.25 -1.31
CA CYS A 104 -11.03 12.44 -0.98
C CYS A 104 -9.78 12.46 -1.86
N ALA A 105 -9.57 13.53 -2.61
CA ALA A 105 -8.28 13.81 -3.22
C ALA A 105 -7.36 14.40 -2.15
N MET A 106 -6.19 13.80 -1.97
CA MET A 106 -5.23 14.17 -0.93
C MET A 106 -3.84 14.37 -1.53
N ARG A 107 -3.05 15.27 -0.95
CA ARG A 107 -1.64 15.42 -1.31
C ARG A 107 -0.85 14.18 -0.89
N ARG A 108 0.05 13.74 -1.75
CA ARG A 108 0.96 12.65 -1.40
C ARG A 108 1.97 13.13 -0.37
N PRO A 109 2.21 12.34 0.70
CA PRO A 109 3.28 12.66 1.63
C PRO A 109 4.65 12.45 0.96
N ALA A 110 5.65 13.19 1.40
CA ALA A 110 7.03 12.85 1.10
C ALA A 110 7.37 11.49 1.73
N LEU A 111 8.00 10.62 0.96
CA LEU A 111 8.42 9.32 1.46
C LEU A 111 9.73 9.43 2.24
N PRO A 112 9.87 8.72 3.36
CA PRO A 112 11.14 8.64 4.08
C PRO A 112 12.18 7.86 3.26
N SER A 113 13.43 8.01 3.59
CA SER A 113 14.52 7.21 3.04
C SER A 113 14.43 5.75 3.52
N VAL A 114 15.09 4.83 2.81
CA VAL A 114 15.19 3.41 3.23
C VAL A 114 15.80 3.30 4.64
N ALA A 115 16.82 4.11 4.94
CA ALA A 115 17.45 4.13 6.25
C ALA A 115 16.50 4.54 7.38
N GLU A 116 15.67 5.57 7.14
CA GLU A 116 14.65 6.01 8.10
C GLU A 116 13.56 4.95 8.32
N VAL A 117 13.09 4.32 7.23
CA VAL A 117 12.07 3.25 7.31
C VAL A 117 12.61 2.02 8.04
N CYS A 118 13.89 1.67 7.84
CA CYS A 118 14.51 0.51 8.47
C CYS A 118 15.05 0.77 9.89
N ALA A 119 15.03 2.02 10.36
CA ALA A 119 15.53 2.37 11.69
C ALA A 119 14.71 1.69 12.80
N GLY A 120 15.36 0.89 13.64
CA GLY A 120 14.72 0.18 14.74
C GLY A 120 13.81 -0.99 14.35
N THR A 121 13.68 -1.30 13.05
CA THR A 121 12.86 -2.41 12.56
C THR A 121 13.59 -3.75 12.66
N ARG A 122 12.81 -4.83 12.81
CA ARG A 122 13.32 -6.21 12.90
C ARG A 122 12.72 -7.12 11.84
N ARG A 123 11.54 -6.84 11.36
CA ARG A 123 10.81 -7.64 10.37
C ARG A 123 10.28 -6.73 9.28
N ILE A 124 10.84 -6.84 8.08
CA ILE A 124 10.39 -6.05 6.94
C ILE A 124 9.98 -6.94 5.77
N ALA A 125 9.07 -6.45 4.95
CA ALA A 125 8.73 -7.07 3.68
C ALA A 125 9.34 -6.26 2.53
N VAL A 126 9.82 -6.94 1.49
CA VAL A 126 10.24 -6.33 0.23
C VAL A 126 9.34 -6.83 -0.88
N LEU A 127 8.71 -5.93 -1.62
CA LEU A 127 7.83 -6.26 -2.74
C LEU A 127 8.55 -5.97 -4.06
N GLU A 128 8.99 -7.02 -4.74
CA GLU A 128 9.62 -6.90 -6.05
C GLU A 128 8.57 -6.99 -7.15
N ASN A 129 8.33 -5.87 -7.81
CA ASN A 129 7.47 -5.76 -9.00
C ASN A 129 6.07 -6.35 -8.83
N VAL A 130 5.46 -6.25 -7.66
CA VAL A 130 4.07 -6.68 -7.44
C VAL A 130 3.14 -5.72 -8.18
N MET A 131 2.64 -6.16 -9.35
CA MET A 131 1.93 -5.31 -10.31
C MET A 131 0.45 -5.10 -9.97
N ASN A 132 -0.18 -6.03 -9.26
CA ASN A 132 -1.60 -5.94 -8.97
C ASN A 132 -1.85 -5.10 -7.70
N PRO A 133 -2.51 -3.92 -7.79
CA PRO A 133 -2.76 -3.07 -6.63
C PRO A 133 -3.65 -3.75 -5.57
N THR A 134 -4.46 -4.75 -5.95
CA THR A 134 -5.21 -5.57 -4.99
C THR A 134 -4.26 -6.38 -4.12
N ASN A 135 -3.23 -6.98 -4.70
CA ASN A 135 -2.25 -7.76 -3.95
C ASN A 135 -1.38 -6.87 -3.06
N VAL A 136 -0.93 -5.72 -3.57
CA VAL A 136 -0.21 -4.72 -2.75
C VAL A 136 -1.04 -4.34 -1.52
N GLY A 137 -2.31 -3.97 -1.72
CA GLY A 137 -3.21 -3.61 -0.61
C GLY A 137 -3.42 -4.75 0.39
N ALA A 138 -3.58 -5.99 -0.09
CA ALA A 138 -3.73 -7.17 0.76
C ALA A 138 -2.45 -7.48 1.56
N ILE A 139 -1.28 -7.33 0.93
CA ILE A 139 0.02 -7.51 1.60
C ILE A 139 0.20 -6.47 2.72
N PHE A 140 -0.11 -5.19 2.48
CA PHE A 140 -0.07 -4.16 3.53
C PHE A 140 -1.02 -4.46 4.69
N ARG A 141 -2.19 -5.01 4.39
CA ARG A 141 -3.13 -5.44 5.42
C ARG A 141 -2.59 -6.61 6.25
N CYS A 142 -1.96 -7.58 5.61
CA CYS A 142 -1.28 -8.69 6.28
C CYS A 142 -0.07 -8.21 7.08
N ALA A 143 0.74 -7.31 6.54
CA ALA A 143 1.90 -6.72 7.21
C ALA A 143 1.50 -6.03 8.52
N ALA A 144 0.48 -5.16 8.47
CA ALA A 144 -0.04 -4.49 9.66
C ALA A 144 -0.60 -5.47 10.71
N ALA A 145 -1.28 -6.53 10.26
CA ALA A 145 -1.93 -7.48 11.17
C ALA A 145 -0.97 -8.50 11.79
N LEU A 146 0.13 -8.82 11.11
CA LEU A 146 0.99 -9.96 11.43
C LEU A 146 2.42 -9.56 11.85
N GLY A 147 2.60 -8.30 12.26
CA GLY A 147 3.83 -7.86 12.92
C GLY A 147 5.01 -7.64 12.00
N MET A 148 4.77 -7.15 10.77
CA MET A 148 5.82 -6.56 9.94
C MET A 148 5.97 -5.09 10.30
N ASP A 149 7.20 -4.66 10.56
CA ASP A 149 7.51 -3.29 10.97
C ASP A 149 7.48 -2.30 9.81
N ALA A 150 7.85 -2.75 8.61
CA ALA A 150 7.91 -1.91 7.42
C ALA A 150 7.76 -2.70 6.12
N VAL A 151 7.49 -1.97 5.02
CA VAL A 151 7.42 -2.51 3.67
C VAL A 151 8.31 -1.68 2.74
N LEU A 152 9.19 -2.32 2.00
CA LEU A 152 9.96 -1.70 0.92
C LEU A 152 9.45 -2.20 -0.43
N LEU A 153 9.48 -1.35 -1.45
CA LEU A 153 9.00 -1.69 -2.79
C LEU A 153 10.04 -1.34 -3.85
N THR A 154 10.12 -2.15 -4.90
CA THR A 154 10.81 -1.73 -6.13
C THR A 154 9.96 -0.73 -6.91
N GLN A 155 10.62 0.10 -7.76
CA GLN A 155 9.97 1.21 -8.47
C GLN A 155 8.91 0.80 -9.50
N GLN A 156 8.98 -0.44 -10.00
CA GLN A 156 8.15 -0.91 -11.11
C GLN A 156 6.80 -1.51 -10.67
N GLY A 157 6.63 -1.80 -9.38
CA GLY A 157 5.39 -2.34 -8.84
C GLY A 157 4.24 -1.31 -8.77
N SER A 158 3.04 -1.78 -8.41
CA SER A 158 1.91 -0.90 -8.11
C SER A 158 2.17 -0.07 -6.85
N ASP A 159 1.80 1.20 -6.94
CA ASP A 159 1.95 2.14 -5.82
C ASP A 159 0.94 1.82 -4.69
N PRO A 160 1.38 1.81 -3.41
CA PRO A 160 0.50 1.55 -2.26
C PRO A 160 -0.63 2.56 -2.09
N LEU A 161 -0.46 3.80 -2.58
CA LEU A 161 -1.48 4.84 -2.52
C LEU A 161 -2.43 4.85 -3.72
N TYR A 162 -2.27 3.94 -4.70
CA TYR A 162 -3.33 3.75 -5.69
C TYR A 162 -4.65 3.48 -4.97
N ARG A 163 -5.72 4.11 -5.44
CA ARG A 163 -7.05 4.03 -4.81
C ARG A 163 -7.45 2.59 -4.47
N ARG A 164 -7.18 1.64 -5.40
CA ARG A 164 -7.51 0.23 -5.18
C ARG A 164 -6.64 -0.40 -4.08
N ALA A 165 -5.34 -0.11 -4.05
CA ALA A 165 -4.43 -0.65 -3.03
C ALA A 165 -4.77 -0.11 -1.63
N SER A 166 -4.91 1.20 -1.48
CA SER A 166 -5.26 1.84 -0.22
C SER A 166 -6.63 1.36 0.31
N ARG A 167 -7.62 1.17 -0.60
CA ARG A 167 -8.94 0.64 -0.26
C ARG A 167 -8.89 -0.82 0.20
N VAL A 168 -8.19 -1.70 -0.53
CA VAL A 168 -8.07 -3.13 -0.18
C VAL A 168 -7.31 -3.30 1.12
N SER A 169 -6.29 -2.49 1.36
CA SER A 169 -5.58 -2.48 2.63
C SER A 169 -6.43 -1.98 3.79
N MET A 170 -7.64 -1.44 3.53
CA MET A 170 -8.45 -0.74 4.52
C MET A 170 -7.74 0.49 5.13
N GLY A 171 -6.79 1.10 4.38
CA GLY A 171 -5.95 2.19 4.85
C GLY A 171 -4.74 1.75 5.69
N ASN A 172 -4.43 0.44 5.77
CA ASN A 172 -3.25 -0.02 6.51
C ASN A 172 -1.92 0.43 5.87
N VAL A 173 -1.94 0.89 4.61
CA VAL A 173 -0.81 1.58 3.97
C VAL A 173 -0.35 2.83 4.74
N PHE A 174 -1.19 3.40 5.59
CA PHE A 174 -0.88 4.54 6.43
C PHE A 174 -0.42 4.14 7.84
N LEU A 175 -0.51 2.85 8.20
CA LEU A 175 -0.11 2.33 9.52
C LEU A 175 1.26 1.67 9.51
N VAL A 176 1.67 1.11 8.36
CA VAL A 176 2.97 0.45 8.20
C VAL A 176 3.87 1.38 7.41
N PRO A 177 5.01 1.83 7.97
CA PRO A 177 5.99 2.63 7.25
C PRO A 177 6.44 1.95 5.97
N TRP A 178 6.60 2.72 4.90
CA TRP A 178 7.07 2.18 3.64
C TRP A 178 7.78 3.23 2.78
N THR A 179 8.63 2.75 1.87
CA THR A 179 9.28 3.57 0.85
C THR A 179 9.70 2.71 -0.35
N TYR A 180 10.17 3.38 -1.40
CA TYR A 180 10.77 2.69 -2.53
C TYR A 180 12.26 2.45 -2.31
N LEU A 181 12.71 1.28 -2.76
CA LEU A 181 14.13 0.99 -2.93
C LEU A 181 14.70 1.84 -4.08
N PRO A 182 15.99 2.18 -4.06
CA PRO A 182 16.66 2.81 -5.20
C PRO A 182 16.47 1.97 -6.47
N GLU A 183 16.29 2.64 -7.60
CA GLU A 183 16.13 1.96 -8.90
C GLU A 183 17.44 1.30 -9.34
N GLU A 184 18.56 1.92 -9.00
CA GLU A 184 19.90 1.42 -9.29
C GLU A 184 20.63 1.03 -8.00
N GLY A 185 21.53 0.05 -8.13
CA GLY A 185 22.38 -0.40 -7.03
C GLY A 185 21.97 -1.75 -6.42
N ASP A 186 22.77 -2.21 -5.47
CA ASP A 186 22.55 -3.46 -4.73
C ASP A 186 21.75 -3.18 -3.45
N TRP A 187 20.41 -3.20 -3.57
CA TRP A 187 19.56 -3.02 -2.40
C TRP A 187 19.64 -4.19 -1.42
N THR A 188 19.96 -5.41 -1.89
CA THR A 188 20.12 -6.58 -1.01
C THR A 188 21.37 -6.40 -0.14
N GLY A 189 22.47 -5.94 -0.73
CA GLY A 189 23.68 -5.56 0.00
C GLY A 189 23.42 -4.44 1.02
N THR A 190 22.67 -3.41 0.62
CA THR A 190 22.28 -2.33 1.53
C THR A 190 21.49 -2.85 2.75
N LEU A 191 20.53 -3.74 2.55
CA LEU A 191 19.79 -4.34 3.67
C LEU A 191 20.69 -5.21 4.56
N ARG A 192 21.64 -5.93 3.96
CA ARG A 192 22.61 -6.74 4.70
C ARG A 192 23.54 -5.87 5.56
N GLU A 193 23.99 -4.72 5.04
CA GLU A 193 24.76 -3.73 5.82
C GLU A 193 23.96 -3.17 7.00
N MET A 194 22.62 -3.07 6.88
CA MET A 194 21.73 -2.71 7.98
C MET A 194 21.46 -3.86 8.96
N GLY A 195 22.04 -5.02 8.72
CA GLY A 195 21.96 -6.22 9.58
C GLY A 195 20.77 -7.13 9.27
N PHE A 196 20.07 -6.95 8.15
CA PHE A 196 19.00 -7.85 7.76
C PHE A 196 19.52 -9.11 7.08
N VAL A 197 18.99 -10.25 7.48
CA VAL A 197 19.02 -11.49 6.71
C VAL A 197 17.90 -11.38 5.65
N THR A 198 18.22 -11.66 4.40
CA THR A 198 17.28 -11.58 3.28
C THR A 198 16.78 -12.97 2.90
N ALA A 199 15.45 -13.13 2.84
CA ALA A 199 14.77 -14.40 2.58
C ALA A 199 13.85 -14.26 1.35
N ALA A 200 14.29 -14.78 0.20
CA ALA A 200 13.56 -14.77 -1.06
C ALA A 200 12.48 -15.86 -1.07
N MET A 201 11.20 -15.45 -1.18
CA MET A 201 10.08 -16.39 -1.32
C MET A 201 10.09 -17.00 -2.73
N ALA A 202 10.78 -18.12 -2.89
CA ALA A 202 10.94 -18.80 -4.17
C ALA A 202 11.03 -20.32 -3.98
N LEU A 203 10.51 -21.06 -4.96
CA LEU A 203 10.59 -22.51 -4.99
C LEU A 203 11.87 -22.94 -5.72
N ARG A 204 12.88 -23.35 -4.94
CA ARG A 204 14.15 -23.92 -5.42
C ARG A 204 14.43 -25.23 -4.67
N GLN A 205 15.36 -26.05 -5.20
CA GLN A 205 15.68 -27.36 -4.59
C GLN A 205 16.27 -27.24 -3.18
N ASP A 206 16.98 -26.15 -2.90
CA ASP A 206 17.63 -25.84 -1.64
C ASP A 206 16.86 -24.85 -0.76
N SER A 207 15.60 -24.54 -1.12
CA SER A 207 14.78 -23.61 -0.35
C SER A 207 14.51 -24.13 1.06
N LEU A 208 14.70 -23.24 2.03
CA LEU A 208 14.33 -23.48 3.42
C LEU A 208 12.82 -23.49 3.60
N ARG A 209 12.35 -24.23 4.58
CA ARG A 209 10.96 -24.09 5.02
C ARG A 209 10.80 -22.84 5.90
N LEU A 210 9.61 -22.27 5.93
CA LEU A 210 9.29 -21.10 6.77
C LEU A 210 9.54 -21.31 8.27
N ASP A 211 9.52 -22.56 8.74
CA ASP A 211 9.76 -22.93 10.14
C ASP A 211 11.24 -23.21 10.46
N ASP A 212 12.16 -22.93 9.51
CA ASP A 212 13.59 -23.15 9.72
C ASP A 212 14.13 -22.25 10.84
N PRO A 213 14.92 -22.83 11.80
CA PRO A 213 15.47 -22.07 12.92
C PRO A 213 16.35 -20.87 12.53
N ARG A 214 16.99 -20.90 11.36
CA ARG A 214 17.82 -19.80 10.84
C ARG A 214 16.97 -18.55 10.56
N LEU A 215 15.74 -18.73 10.07
CA LEU A 215 14.81 -17.62 9.81
C LEU A 215 14.17 -17.12 11.10
N LEU A 216 13.73 -18.05 11.95
CA LEU A 216 13.07 -17.72 13.22
C LEU A 216 14.02 -17.05 14.21
N GLY A 217 15.30 -17.44 14.20
CA GLY A 217 16.35 -16.90 15.07
C GLY A 217 17.02 -15.63 14.53
N ALA A 218 16.74 -15.21 13.30
CA ALA A 218 17.31 -13.98 12.75
C ALA A 218 16.87 -12.76 13.58
N GLU A 219 17.82 -11.94 14.00
CA GLU A 219 17.53 -10.72 14.75
C GLU A 219 16.72 -9.74 13.86
N LYS A 220 17.18 -9.55 12.63
CA LYS A 220 16.52 -8.78 11.59
C LYS A 220 16.29 -9.63 10.35
N LEU A 221 15.06 -9.62 9.82
CA LEU A 221 14.69 -10.43 8.65
C LEU A 221 13.91 -9.60 7.64
N ALA A 222 14.35 -9.66 6.38
CA ALA A 222 13.65 -9.10 5.22
C ALA A 222 13.04 -10.24 4.39
N VAL A 223 11.71 -10.30 4.32
CA VAL A 223 10.97 -11.29 3.51
C VAL A 223 10.71 -10.69 2.14
N VAL A 224 11.30 -11.28 1.09
CA VAL A 224 11.23 -10.77 -0.27
C VAL A 224 10.16 -11.54 -1.05
N LEU A 225 9.18 -10.81 -1.59
CA LEU A 225 8.03 -11.33 -2.33
C LEU A 225 8.06 -10.83 -3.77
N GLY A 226 7.92 -11.71 -4.73
CA GLY A 226 7.96 -11.40 -6.16
C GLY A 226 6.58 -11.14 -6.76
N THR A 227 6.60 -10.80 -8.07
CA THR A 227 5.39 -10.59 -8.86
C THR A 227 4.60 -11.89 -9.09
N GLU A 228 3.36 -11.73 -9.53
CA GLU A 228 2.50 -12.85 -9.92
C GLU A 228 2.97 -13.44 -11.26
N GLY A 229 3.08 -14.75 -11.33
CA GLY A 229 3.51 -15.50 -12.51
C GLY A 229 5.01 -15.76 -12.51
N ASP A 230 5.83 -14.78 -12.78
CA ASP A 230 7.29 -14.95 -12.92
C ASP A 230 8.02 -15.07 -11.57
N GLY A 231 7.40 -14.60 -10.48
CA GLY A 231 8.00 -14.60 -9.15
C GLY A 231 9.11 -13.56 -8.99
N LEU A 232 10.16 -13.91 -8.26
CA LEU A 232 11.35 -13.08 -8.07
C LEU A 232 12.33 -13.24 -9.24
N ALA A 233 13.03 -12.18 -9.60
CA ALA A 233 14.12 -12.26 -10.57
C ALA A 233 15.23 -13.21 -10.08
N ASP A 234 15.84 -13.97 -11.00
CA ASP A 234 16.95 -14.88 -10.65
C ASP A 234 18.12 -14.15 -10.00
N GLY A 235 18.40 -12.90 -10.43
CA GLY A 235 19.41 -12.04 -9.83
C GLY A 235 19.11 -11.71 -8.37
N THR A 236 17.85 -11.40 -8.05
CA THR A 236 17.41 -11.14 -6.67
C THR A 236 17.52 -12.40 -5.81
N ILE A 237 17.09 -13.55 -6.34
CA ILE A 237 17.19 -14.82 -5.64
C ILE A 237 18.67 -15.15 -5.31
N ALA A 238 19.56 -14.95 -6.29
CA ALA A 238 21.00 -15.23 -6.12
C ALA A 238 21.69 -14.29 -5.12
N GLN A 239 21.15 -13.08 -4.92
CA GLN A 239 21.70 -12.10 -3.99
C GLN A 239 21.15 -12.25 -2.57
N CYS A 240 20.01 -12.90 -2.38
CA CYS A 240 19.45 -13.13 -1.05
C CYS A 240 20.23 -14.21 -0.27
N ASP A 241 20.23 -14.08 1.06
CA ASP A 241 20.95 -15.02 1.94
C ASP A 241 20.29 -16.40 1.92
N TYR A 242 18.98 -16.46 1.81
CA TYR A 242 18.20 -17.72 1.73
C TYR A 242 17.09 -17.64 0.70
N THR A 243 16.81 -18.76 0.06
CA THR A 243 15.52 -19.03 -0.58
C THR A 243 14.61 -19.75 0.40
N VAL A 244 13.31 -19.39 0.37
CA VAL A 244 12.34 -19.88 1.35
C VAL A 244 11.07 -20.31 0.62
N MET A 245 10.52 -21.47 1.00
CA MET A 245 9.30 -22.00 0.40
C MET A 245 8.21 -22.27 1.43
N ILE A 246 6.98 -22.17 0.98
CA ILE A 246 5.81 -22.73 1.64
C ILE A 246 5.63 -24.13 1.05
N PRO A 247 5.69 -25.22 1.86
CA PRO A 247 5.46 -26.56 1.35
C PRO A 247 4.05 -26.68 0.75
N MET A 248 3.97 -27.13 -0.49
CA MET A 248 2.72 -27.33 -1.22
C MET A 248 2.39 -28.83 -1.37
N THR A 249 1.14 -29.14 -1.67
CA THR A 249 0.64 -30.50 -1.94
C THR A 249 -0.07 -30.51 -3.30
N HIS A 250 -0.42 -31.71 -3.77
CA HIS A 250 -1.19 -31.92 -5.00
C HIS A 250 -0.58 -31.33 -6.29
N GLY A 251 0.74 -31.13 -6.34
CA GLY A 251 1.40 -30.58 -7.53
C GLY A 251 1.13 -29.08 -7.74
N VAL A 252 0.68 -28.36 -6.72
CA VAL A 252 0.55 -26.89 -6.77
C VAL A 252 1.93 -26.27 -6.49
N ASP A 253 2.37 -25.39 -7.37
CA ASP A 253 3.72 -24.80 -7.31
C ASP A 253 3.77 -23.49 -6.52
N SER A 254 2.65 -22.74 -6.48
CA SER A 254 2.63 -21.42 -5.85
C SER A 254 1.25 -21.04 -5.29
N LEU A 255 1.24 -20.07 -4.39
CA LEU A 255 0.05 -19.33 -3.94
C LEU A 255 0.04 -17.94 -4.57
N ASN A 256 -1.14 -17.32 -4.64
CA ASN A 256 -1.23 -15.88 -4.86
C ASN A 256 -0.31 -15.15 -3.88
N VAL A 257 0.42 -14.11 -4.33
CA VAL A 257 1.45 -13.43 -3.54
C VAL A 257 0.92 -12.84 -2.22
N ALA A 258 -0.33 -12.37 -2.19
CA ALA A 258 -0.94 -11.88 -0.95
C ALA A 258 -1.26 -13.03 0.02
N ALA A 259 -1.65 -14.20 -0.48
CA ALA A 259 -1.83 -15.38 0.36
C ALA A 259 -0.48 -15.90 0.88
N ALA A 260 0.54 -15.96 0.02
CA ALA A 260 1.90 -16.32 0.42
C ALA A 260 2.44 -15.37 1.49
N SER A 261 2.22 -14.05 1.34
CA SER A 261 2.63 -13.05 2.34
C SER A 261 1.95 -13.28 3.69
N ALA A 262 0.65 -13.62 3.71
CA ALA A 262 -0.07 -13.88 4.96
C ALA A 262 0.53 -15.08 5.72
N VAL A 263 0.86 -16.17 5.01
CA VAL A 263 1.48 -17.35 5.60
C VAL A 263 2.89 -17.03 6.11
N ALA A 264 3.71 -16.34 5.29
CA ALA A 264 5.07 -15.96 5.65
C ALA A 264 5.08 -15.01 6.86
N PHE A 265 4.24 -13.97 6.86
CA PHE A 265 4.19 -12.99 7.96
C PHE A 265 3.62 -13.60 9.24
N TYR A 266 2.67 -14.54 9.15
CA TYR A 266 2.20 -15.28 10.33
C TYR A 266 3.33 -16.07 10.98
N GLN A 267 4.18 -16.71 10.19
CA GLN A 267 5.27 -17.54 10.71
C GLN A 267 6.50 -16.72 11.15
N LEU A 268 6.86 -15.68 10.38
CA LEU A 268 8.12 -14.95 10.51
C LEU A 268 7.98 -13.57 11.14
N GLY A 269 6.78 -13.01 11.18
CA GLY A 269 6.51 -11.69 11.77
C GLY A 269 6.68 -11.67 13.29
N LEU A 270 6.81 -10.47 13.83
CA LEU A 270 6.79 -10.26 15.27
C LEU A 270 5.35 -10.38 15.76
N GLN A 271 4.92 -11.60 16.01
CA GLN A 271 3.65 -11.80 16.69
C GLN A 271 3.74 -11.16 18.08
N CYS A 272 2.66 -10.49 18.53
CA CYS A 272 2.52 -10.09 19.94
C CYS A 272 2.51 -11.37 20.80
N ARG A 273 3.68 -11.93 21.04
CA ARG A 273 3.86 -13.09 21.95
C ARG A 273 3.83 -12.68 23.41
N ASP A 274 3.76 -11.36 23.66
CA ASP A 274 3.78 -10.75 24.99
C ASP A 274 2.49 -9.98 25.25
N LYS A 275 1.36 -10.69 25.28
CA LYS A 275 0.13 -10.25 25.95
C LYS A 275 -0.42 -11.37 26.80
#